data_49133e2bded6d3f960192012d34eeae7
#
_entry.id   49133e2bded6d3f960192012d34eeae7
#
_cell.length_a   1.000
_cell.length_b   1.000
_cell.length_c   1.000
_cell.angle_alpha   90.00
_cell.angle_beta   90.00
_cell.angle_gamma   90.00
#
_symmetry.space_group_name_H-M   'P 1'
#
loop_
_entity.id
_entity.type
_entity.pdbx_description
1 polymer ?
#
loop_
_entity_poly.entity_id
_entity_poly.type
_entity_poly.pdbx_seq_one_letter_code
_entity_poly.pdbx_strand_id
1 'polypeptide(L)'
;MSRIGVAKRLRLLEEAGLVATKRRGREKLHYLNPVPIRLVHDRWVSKFTEGWTTGLVDLKEELEHTMEKVFEIYIRTTPERLWEAITDPDIRAKYNFGAAVRSDWTPGSSFTMSHPNGSDPLGEGENLEVEPPRKLVQSMRALWGPEVIAEGTSRVTWEIEPVGDSCRLTVTHDQLREGANDQLFGGWPMILSGL
;
A
#
# COMPACT_ATOMS: atom_id res chain seq x y z
N MET A 1 22.92 13.65 38.03
CA MET A 1 22.72 12.45 38.90
C MET A 1 23.88 12.35 39.90
N SER A 2 23.60 12.11 41.21
CA SER A 2 24.65 11.91 42.17
C SER A 2 25.24 10.50 42.09
N ARG A 3 26.53 10.34 42.39
CA ARG A 3 27.21 9.01 42.44
C ARG A 3 26.51 8.02 43.37
N ILE A 4 25.93 8.48 44.47
CA ILE A 4 25.20 7.68 45.46
C ILE A 4 23.90 7.14 44.82
N GLY A 5 23.18 7.94 44.05
CA GLY A 5 21.96 7.53 43.36
C GLY A 5 22.20 6.46 42.29
N VAL A 6 23.29 6.55 41.56
CA VAL A 6 23.69 5.54 40.56
C VAL A 6 24.09 4.23 41.24
N ALA A 7 24.90 4.28 42.32
CA ALA A 7 25.29 3.08 43.05
C ALA A 7 24.12 2.33 43.64
N LYS A 8 23.10 3.03 44.19
CA LYS A 8 21.87 2.43 44.72
C LYS A 8 21.05 1.71 43.64
N ARG A 9 20.90 2.31 42.47
CA ARG A 9 20.19 1.71 41.33
C ARG A 9 20.90 0.48 40.77
N LEU A 10 22.22 0.54 40.62
CA LEU A 10 23.02 -0.61 40.17
C LEU A 10 22.91 -1.78 41.14
N ARG A 11 22.89 -1.50 42.47
CA ARG A 11 22.71 -2.55 43.48
C ARG A 11 21.32 -3.24 43.35
N LEU A 12 20.26 -2.48 43.13
CA LEU A 12 18.93 -3.04 42.93
C LEU A 12 18.88 -3.93 41.67
N LEU A 13 19.54 -3.53 40.60
CA LEU A 13 19.64 -4.33 39.36
C LEU A 13 20.48 -5.59 39.54
N GLU A 14 21.51 -5.52 40.40
CA GLU A 14 22.36 -6.64 40.80
C GLU A 14 21.57 -7.64 41.65
N GLU A 15 20.81 -7.17 42.66
CA GLU A 15 19.92 -7.96 43.51
C GLU A 15 18.78 -8.63 42.70
N ALA A 16 18.29 -7.95 41.66
CA ALA A 16 17.30 -8.50 40.71
C ALA A 16 17.92 -9.45 39.68
N GLY A 17 19.23 -9.67 39.68
CA GLY A 17 19.92 -10.55 38.74
C GLY A 17 20.02 -10.00 37.30
N LEU A 18 19.60 -8.75 37.07
CA LEU A 18 19.63 -8.08 35.76
C LEU A 18 21.04 -7.57 35.39
N VAL A 19 21.90 -7.42 36.37
CA VAL A 19 23.28 -7.01 36.20
C VAL A 19 24.22 -8.00 36.90
N ALA A 20 25.20 -8.50 36.15
CA ALA A 20 26.31 -9.27 36.64
C ALA A 20 27.52 -8.36 36.85
N THR A 21 28.27 -8.55 37.93
CA THR A 21 29.45 -7.72 38.22
C THR A 21 30.73 -8.52 38.21
N LYS A 22 31.80 -7.91 37.72
CA LYS A 22 33.14 -8.45 37.73
C LYS A 22 34.15 -7.40 38.23
N ARG A 23 35.00 -7.76 39.20
CA ARG A 23 36.09 -6.90 39.64
C ARG A 23 37.32 -7.07 38.74
N ARG A 24 37.85 -5.93 38.31
CA ARG A 24 39.12 -5.84 37.60
C ARG A 24 40.00 -4.79 38.30
N GLY A 25 40.91 -5.28 39.17
CA GLY A 25 41.72 -4.39 40.02
C GLY A 25 40.85 -3.56 40.95
N ARG A 26 40.93 -2.24 40.86
CA ARG A 26 40.14 -1.28 41.69
C ARG A 26 38.75 -0.97 41.08
N GLU A 27 38.47 -1.45 39.89
CA GLU A 27 37.24 -1.18 39.17
C GLU A 27 36.24 -2.31 39.37
N LYS A 28 34.95 -1.95 39.53
CA LYS A 28 33.79 -2.86 39.50
C LYS A 28 33.03 -2.65 38.18
N LEU A 29 33.14 -3.60 37.26
CA LEU A 29 32.47 -3.58 35.97
C LEU A 29 31.10 -4.20 36.11
N HIS A 30 30.10 -3.61 35.47
CA HIS A 30 28.72 -4.05 35.45
C HIS A 30 28.33 -4.48 34.03
N TYR A 31 27.80 -5.67 33.90
CA TYR A 31 27.37 -6.25 32.62
C TYR A 31 25.87 -6.56 32.69
N LEU A 32 25.15 -6.27 31.65
CA LEU A 32 23.75 -6.68 31.53
C LEU A 32 23.66 -8.22 31.49
N ASN A 33 22.80 -8.80 32.30
CA ASN A 33 22.47 -10.22 32.24
C ASN A 33 21.17 -10.40 31.40
N PRO A 34 21.25 -10.92 30.17
CA PRO A 34 20.08 -11.06 29.30
C PRO A 34 19.15 -12.23 29.69
N VAL A 35 19.63 -13.14 30.56
CA VAL A 35 18.88 -14.38 30.88
C VAL A 35 17.53 -14.11 31.57
N PRO A 36 17.43 -13.29 32.63
CA PRO A 36 16.13 -12.99 33.24
C PRO A 36 15.18 -12.25 32.29
N ILE A 37 15.74 -11.37 31.44
CA ILE A 37 14.95 -10.65 30.42
C ILE A 37 14.33 -11.65 29.43
N ARG A 38 15.13 -12.61 28.98
CA ARG A 38 14.67 -13.67 28.07
C ARG A 38 13.60 -14.55 28.72
N LEU A 39 13.77 -14.92 29.98
CA LEU A 39 12.78 -15.72 30.72
C LEU A 39 11.43 -14.99 30.89
N VAL A 40 11.46 -13.67 31.12
CA VAL A 40 10.24 -12.86 31.15
C VAL A 40 9.61 -12.80 29.78
N HIS A 41 10.41 -12.57 28.73
CA HIS A 41 9.94 -12.57 27.34
C HIS A 41 9.27 -13.91 27.00
N ASP A 42 9.95 -15.04 27.22
CA ASP A 42 9.45 -16.37 26.84
C ASP A 42 8.22 -16.77 27.64
N ARG A 43 8.07 -16.27 28.87
CA ARG A 43 6.93 -16.60 29.76
C ARG A 43 5.70 -15.73 29.55
N TRP A 44 5.89 -14.46 29.21
CA TRP A 44 4.80 -13.47 29.15
C TRP A 44 4.56 -12.91 27.78
N VAL A 45 5.62 -12.58 27.04
CA VAL A 45 5.50 -11.91 25.74
C VAL A 45 5.13 -12.91 24.64
N SER A 46 5.75 -14.11 24.61
CA SER A 46 5.46 -15.12 23.59
C SER A 46 3.99 -15.56 23.60
N LYS A 47 3.41 -15.75 24.80
CA LYS A 47 2.00 -16.18 24.92
C LYS A 47 0.98 -15.15 24.39
N PHE A 48 1.33 -13.87 24.41
CA PHE A 48 0.44 -12.80 23.96
C PHE A 48 0.75 -12.31 22.55
N THR A 49 1.93 -12.63 22.02
CA THR A 49 2.38 -12.09 20.73
C THR A 49 2.41 -13.11 19.59
N GLU A 50 2.43 -14.42 19.87
CA GLU A 50 2.53 -15.42 18.79
C GLU A 50 1.40 -15.32 17.75
N GLY A 51 0.16 -15.07 18.17
CA GLY A 51 -0.95 -14.88 17.24
C GLY A 51 -0.99 -13.52 16.54
N TRP A 52 -0.54 -12.46 17.23
CA TRP A 52 -0.53 -11.10 16.67
C TRP A 52 0.74 -10.80 15.89
N THR A 53 1.87 -11.39 16.31
CA THR A 53 3.16 -11.14 15.65
C THR A 53 3.21 -11.82 14.28
N THR A 54 2.66 -13.03 14.14
CA THR A 54 2.56 -13.69 12.84
C THR A 54 1.69 -12.86 11.90
N GLY A 55 0.48 -12.45 12.34
CA GLY A 55 -0.39 -11.61 11.52
C GLY A 55 0.18 -10.22 11.20
N LEU A 56 0.98 -9.62 12.10
CA LEU A 56 1.65 -8.33 11.85
C LEU A 56 2.90 -8.49 10.99
N VAL A 57 3.62 -9.61 11.09
CA VAL A 57 4.76 -9.91 10.21
C VAL A 57 4.26 -10.23 8.81
N ASP A 58 3.22 -11.05 8.69
CA ASP A 58 2.58 -11.37 7.41
C ASP A 58 2.02 -10.09 6.75
N LEU A 59 1.34 -9.23 7.51
CA LEU A 59 0.84 -7.94 7.04
C LEU A 59 1.98 -6.98 6.66
N LYS A 60 3.08 -6.98 7.43
CA LYS A 60 4.24 -6.17 7.12
C LYS A 60 4.95 -6.67 5.85
N GLU A 61 5.14 -7.98 5.71
CA GLU A 61 5.69 -8.58 4.51
C GLU A 61 4.80 -8.30 3.29
N GLU A 62 3.48 -8.41 3.44
CA GLU A 62 2.52 -8.08 2.39
C GLU A 62 2.58 -6.59 2.01
N LEU A 63 2.73 -5.69 2.97
CA LEU A 63 2.88 -4.24 2.73
C LEU A 63 4.26 -3.86 2.20
N GLU A 64 5.33 -4.54 2.62
CA GLU A 64 6.71 -4.26 2.16
C GLU A 64 6.99 -4.87 0.77
N HIS A 65 6.22 -5.87 0.33
CA HIS A 65 6.36 -6.52 -0.99
C HIS A 65 5.37 -5.98 -2.03
N THR A 66 4.54 -5.01 -1.66
CA THR A 66 3.60 -4.38 -2.58
C THR A 66 4.28 -3.21 -3.29
N MET A 67 4.38 -3.30 -4.61
CA MET A 67 4.86 -2.19 -5.44
C MET A 67 3.71 -1.25 -5.77
N GLU A 68 4.04 0.04 -5.86
CA GLU A 68 3.16 1.05 -6.43
C GLU A 68 3.81 1.70 -7.66
N LYS A 69 2.98 2.12 -8.60
CA LYS A 69 3.36 2.91 -9.77
C LYS A 69 2.50 4.15 -9.79
N VAL A 70 3.16 5.30 -9.78
CA VAL A 70 2.49 6.61 -9.78
C VAL A 70 2.75 7.28 -11.13
N PHE A 71 1.68 7.76 -11.75
CA PHE A 71 1.68 8.48 -13.01
C PHE A 71 0.99 9.82 -12.81
N GLU A 72 1.60 10.90 -13.26
CA GLU A 72 1.08 12.25 -13.09
C GLU A 72 1.12 12.99 -14.42
N ILE A 73 0.02 13.69 -14.74
CA ILE A 73 -0.05 14.60 -15.88
C ILE A 73 -0.81 15.88 -15.50
N TYR A 74 -0.55 16.94 -16.27
CA TYR A 74 -1.29 18.19 -16.19
C TYR A 74 -2.08 18.39 -17.47
N ILE A 75 -3.40 18.62 -17.33
CA ILE A 75 -4.32 18.78 -18.46
C ILE A 75 -5.04 20.11 -18.31
N ARG A 76 -5.07 20.89 -19.38
CA ARG A 76 -5.81 22.16 -19.40
C ARG A 76 -7.31 21.91 -19.57
N THR A 77 -7.98 21.64 -18.45
CA THR A 77 -9.40 21.30 -18.38
C THR A 77 -9.95 21.59 -16.98
N THR A 78 -11.26 21.35 -16.76
CA THR A 78 -11.87 21.42 -15.43
C THR A 78 -11.98 20.03 -14.79
N PRO A 79 -12.05 19.92 -13.45
CA PRO A 79 -12.23 18.64 -12.77
C PRO A 79 -13.46 17.86 -13.27
N GLU A 80 -14.56 18.53 -13.53
CA GLU A 80 -15.82 17.92 -13.98
C GLU A 80 -15.66 17.27 -15.36
N ARG A 81 -15.00 17.95 -16.30
CA ARG A 81 -14.74 17.42 -17.65
C ARG A 81 -13.77 16.26 -17.60
N LEU A 82 -12.77 16.32 -16.72
CA LEU A 82 -11.83 15.23 -16.55
C LEU A 82 -12.50 14.01 -15.90
N TRP A 83 -13.37 14.25 -14.91
CA TRP A 83 -14.20 13.21 -14.34
C TRP A 83 -15.12 12.54 -15.37
N GLU A 84 -15.79 13.34 -16.20
CA GLU A 84 -16.58 12.84 -17.30
C GLU A 84 -15.75 11.97 -18.25
N ALA A 85 -14.52 12.42 -18.59
CA ALA A 85 -13.63 11.66 -19.45
C ALA A 85 -13.23 10.30 -18.84
N ILE A 86 -13.13 10.20 -17.52
CA ILE A 86 -12.80 8.95 -16.81
C ILE A 86 -14.01 8.02 -16.71
N THR A 87 -15.23 8.57 -16.57
CA THR A 87 -16.44 7.79 -16.26
C THR A 87 -17.36 7.54 -17.45
N ASP A 88 -17.31 8.39 -18.48
CA ASP A 88 -18.08 8.17 -19.70
C ASP A 88 -17.45 7.08 -20.57
N PRO A 89 -18.18 6.01 -20.91
CA PRO A 89 -17.63 4.85 -21.64
C PRO A 89 -17.17 5.22 -23.07
N ASP A 90 -17.84 6.14 -23.74
CA ASP A 90 -17.55 6.48 -25.14
C ASP A 90 -16.33 7.42 -25.23
N ILE A 91 -16.19 8.32 -24.25
CA ILE A 91 -14.99 9.16 -24.13
C ILE A 91 -13.81 8.29 -23.71
N ARG A 92 -13.99 7.44 -22.71
CA ARG A 92 -12.95 6.54 -22.20
C ARG A 92 -12.36 5.65 -23.30
N ALA A 93 -13.20 5.09 -24.14
CA ALA A 93 -12.75 4.23 -25.23
C ALA A 93 -11.80 4.92 -26.23
N LYS A 94 -11.88 6.25 -26.39
CA LYS A 94 -11.03 7.00 -27.33
C LYS A 94 -9.55 6.98 -26.96
N TYR A 95 -9.23 6.93 -25.67
CA TYR A 95 -7.85 6.99 -25.17
C TYR A 95 -7.43 5.71 -24.42
N ASN A 96 -8.34 4.79 -24.13
CA ASN A 96 -8.08 3.56 -23.40
C ASN A 96 -8.02 2.35 -24.34
N PHE A 97 -7.23 2.43 -25.40
CA PHE A 97 -7.05 1.36 -26.40
C PHE A 97 -8.38 0.82 -26.99
N GLY A 98 -9.40 1.66 -27.11
CA GLY A 98 -10.74 1.27 -27.57
C GLY A 98 -11.59 0.58 -26.50
N ALA A 99 -11.11 0.41 -25.30
CA ALA A 99 -11.84 -0.23 -24.22
C ALA A 99 -12.72 0.78 -23.46
N ALA A 100 -14.03 0.52 -23.42
CA ALA A 100 -14.99 1.24 -22.63
C ALA A 100 -15.06 0.67 -21.21
N VAL A 101 -15.27 1.52 -20.22
CA VAL A 101 -15.52 1.12 -18.82
C VAL A 101 -16.95 1.50 -18.45
N ARG A 102 -17.70 0.56 -17.89
CA ARG A 102 -19.09 0.75 -17.49
C ARG A 102 -19.28 0.42 -16.02
N SER A 103 -19.98 1.28 -15.31
CA SER A 103 -20.32 1.14 -13.90
C SER A 103 -21.48 2.07 -13.54
N ASP A 104 -22.06 1.86 -12.37
CA ASP A 104 -23.00 2.79 -11.73
C ASP A 104 -22.29 3.94 -11.01
N TRP A 105 -20.98 3.87 -10.89
CA TRP A 105 -20.11 4.88 -10.26
C TRP A 105 -20.54 5.28 -8.84
N THR A 106 -20.93 4.27 -8.06
CA THR A 106 -21.23 4.40 -6.63
C THR A 106 -20.29 3.51 -5.81
N PRO A 107 -19.96 3.86 -4.56
CA PRO A 107 -19.17 2.98 -3.71
C PRO A 107 -19.81 1.61 -3.57
N GLY A 108 -19.01 0.54 -3.75
CA GLY A 108 -19.46 -0.86 -3.74
C GLY A 108 -20.05 -1.35 -5.07
N SER A 109 -20.22 -0.49 -6.09
CA SER A 109 -20.68 -0.97 -7.40
C SER A 109 -19.54 -1.61 -8.20
N SER A 110 -19.88 -2.64 -8.96
CA SER A 110 -18.94 -3.26 -9.89
C SER A 110 -18.70 -2.38 -11.13
N PHE A 111 -17.55 -2.58 -11.77
CA PHE A 111 -17.30 -2.08 -13.11
C PHE A 111 -16.79 -3.20 -14.03
N THR A 112 -17.00 -3.02 -15.31
CA THR A 112 -16.47 -3.91 -16.35
C THR A 112 -15.83 -3.08 -17.45
N MET A 113 -14.65 -3.52 -17.90
CA MET A 113 -13.91 -2.96 -19.04
C MET A 113 -14.01 -3.93 -20.21
N SER A 114 -14.43 -3.46 -21.39
CA SER A 114 -14.57 -4.30 -22.58
C SER A 114 -14.37 -3.49 -23.86
N HIS A 115 -13.95 -4.15 -24.93
CA HIS A 115 -14.06 -3.55 -26.28
C HIS A 115 -15.51 -3.44 -26.72
N PRO A 116 -15.87 -2.41 -27.52
CA PRO A 116 -17.24 -2.21 -27.99
C PRO A 116 -17.81 -3.41 -28.75
N ASN A 117 -16.94 -4.14 -29.46
CA ASN A 117 -17.31 -5.29 -30.28
C ASN A 117 -16.83 -6.63 -29.69
N GLY A 118 -16.31 -6.63 -28.47
CA GLY A 118 -15.77 -7.79 -27.78
C GLY A 118 -16.83 -8.44 -26.89
N SER A 119 -16.89 -9.76 -26.92
CA SER A 119 -17.77 -10.55 -26.03
C SER A 119 -17.13 -10.72 -24.63
N ASP A 120 -15.82 -10.71 -24.58
CA ASP A 120 -15.07 -11.02 -23.36
C ASP A 120 -14.62 -9.73 -22.63
N PRO A 121 -14.74 -9.66 -21.31
CA PRO A 121 -14.25 -8.54 -20.54
C PRO A 121 -12.70 -8.51 -20.57
N LEU A 122 -12.14 -7.30 -20.66
CA LEU A 122 -10.71 -7.05 -20.55
C LEU A 122 -10.28 -6.82 -19.08
N GLY A 123 -11.24 -6.43 -18.25
CA GLY A 123 -11.00 -6.18 -16.84
C GLY A 123 -12.30 -5.99 -16.10
N GLU A 124 -12.24 -6.21 -14.80
CA GLU A 124 -13.36 -6.09 -13.87
C GLU A 124 -12.89 -5.61 -12.51
N GLY A 125 -13.81 -5.15 -11.68
CA GLY A 125 -13.51 -4.76 -10.31
C GLY A 125 -14.69 -4.07 -9.65
N GLU A 126 -14.38 -3.41 -8.52
CA GLU A 126 -15.34 -2.71 -7.69
C GLU A 126 -14.87 -1.29 -7.43
N ASN A 127 -15.79 -0.34 -7.40
CA ASN A 127 -15.53 1.02 -6.97
C ASN A 127 -15.49 1.08 -5.45
N LEU A 128 -14.31 1.17 -4.86
CA LEU A 128 -14.11 1.18 -3.42
C LEU A 128 -14.45 2.55 -2.82
N GLU A 129 -14.09 3.63 -3.53
CA GLU A 129 -14.37 5.01 -3.13
C GLU A 129 -14.71 5.83 -4.38
N VAL A 130 -15.75 6.65 -4.29
CA VAL A 130 -16.22 7.52 -5.39
C VAL A 130 -16.56 8.89 -4.83
N GLU A 131 -15.71 9.87 -5.11
CA GLU A 131 -15.85 11.28 -4.70
C GLU A 131 -15.78 12.21 -5.92
N PRO A 132 -16.86 12.35 -6.70
CA PRO A 132 -16.87 13.24 -7.86
C PRO A 132 -16.65 14.72 -7.49
N PRO A 133 -15.88 15.49 -8.26
CA PRO A 133 -15.06 15.09 -9.39
C PRO A 133 -13.58 14.86 -9.01
N ARG A 134 -13.28 14.48 -7.77
CA ARG A 134 -11.93 14.55 -7.19
C ARG A 134 -11.20 13.22 -7.09
N LYS A 135 -11.93 12.14 -6.74
CA LYS A 135 -11.28 10.87 -6.41
C LYS A 135 -12.12 9.67 -6.81
N LEU A 136 -11.45 8.67 -7.36
CA LEU A 136 -12.00 7.35 -7.65
C LEU A 136 -10.98 6.29 -7.25
N VAL A 137 -11.38 5.36 -6.39
CA VAL A 137 -10.56 4.20 -5.99
C VAL A 137 -11.26 2.94 -6.43
N GLN A 138 -10.54 2.09 -7.13
CA GLN A 138 -11.08 0.86 -7.71
C GLN A 138 -10.18 -0.33 -7.38
N SER A 139 -10.76 -1.46 -6.99
CA SER A 139 -10.07 -2.74 -7.17
C SER A 139 -10.06 -3.07 -8.67
N MET A 140 -9.00 -3.69 -9.17
CA MET A 140 -8.89 -4.00 -10.60
C MET A 140 -8.31 -5.39 -10.79
N ARG A 141 -9.04 -6.22 -11.52
CA ARG A 141 -8.56 -7.50 -12.03
C ARG A 141 -8.48 -7.44 -13.55
N ALA A 142 -7.29 -7.57 -14.08
CA ALA A 142 -7.03 -7.58 -15.50
C ALA A 142 -7.30 -8.97 -16.09
N LEU A 143 -7.95 -9.01 -17.29
CA LEU A 143 -8.42 -10.24 -17.92
C LEU A 143 -7.92 -10.42 -19.38
N TRP A 144 -7.06 -9.51 -19.88
CA TRP A 144 -6.64 -9.52 -21.30
C TRP A 144 -5.55 -10.54 -21.65
N GLY A 145 -5.08 -11.34 -20.71
CA GLY A 145 -4.09 -12.39 -20.98
C GLY A 145 -3.84 -13.29 -19.77
N PRO A 146 -3.48 -14.56 -20.00
CA PRO A 146 -3.32 -15.53 -18.90
C PRO A 146 -2.25 -15.13 -17.88
N GLU A 147 -1.14 -14.50 -18.32
CA GLU A 147 -0.06 -14.04 -17.44
C GLU A 147 -0.51 -12.87 -16.56
N VAL A 148 -1.40 -12.03 -17.09
CA VAL A 148 -1.94 -10.86 -16.37
C VAL A 148 -3.05 -11.29 -15.40
N ILE A 149 -3.86 -12.28 -15.78
CA ILE A 149 -4.88 -12.89 -14.92
C ILE A 149 -4.22 -13.52 -13.66
N ALA A 150 -3.06 -14.12 -13.83
CA ALA A 150 -2.30 -14.75 -12.75
C ALA A 150 -1.77 -13.74 -11.71
N GLU A 151 -1.69 -12.44 -12.03
CA GLU A 151 -1.28 -11.39 -11.10
C GLU A 151 -2.36 -11.10 -10.02
N GLY A 152 -3.62 -11.49 -10.27
CA GLY A 152 -4.71 -11.31 -9.33
C GLY A 152 -5.32 -9.91 -9.38
N THR A 153 -5.74 -9.42 -8.22
CA THR A 153 -6.41 -8.13 -8.06
C THR A 153 -5.42 -7.10 -7.53
N SER A 154 -5.40 -5.93 -8.17
CA SER A 154 -4.65 -4.74 -7.77
C SER A 154 -5.60 -3.60 -7.42
N ARG A 155 -5.07 -2.44 -7.07
CA ARG A 155 -5.85 -1.23 -6.81
C ARG A 155 -5.39 -0.09 -7.69
N VAL A 156 -6.35 0.66 -8.24
CA VAL A 156 -6.12 1.87 -9.03
C VAL A 156 -6.83 3.04 -8.38
N THR A 157 -6.07 4.09 -8.07
CA THR A 157 -6.59 5.34 -7.52
C THR A 157 -6.40 6.46 -8.54
N TRP A 158 -7.45 7.21 -8.80
CA TRP A 158 -7.47 8.41 -9.64
C TRP A 158 -7.70 9.61 -8.74
N GLU A 159 -6.83 10.61 -8.78
CA GLU A 159 -6.98 11.85 -8.04
C GLU A 159 -6.87 13.05 -8.96
N ILE A 160 -7.86 13.93 -8.88
CA ILE A 160 -7.98 15.15 -9.71
C ILE A 160 -7.85 16.37 -8.80
N GLU A 161 -6.84 17.17 -9.02
CA GLU A 161 -6.64 18.43 -8.31
C GLU A 161 -6.63 19.60 -9.29
N PRO A 162 -7.42 20.66 -9.03
CA PRO A 162 -7.37 21.89 -9.81
C PRO A 162 -6.06 22.64 -9.53
N VAL A 163 -5.37 23.06 -10.60
CA VAL A 163 -4.10 23.83 -10.54
C VAL A 163 -4.18 24.98 -11.55
N GLY A 164 -4.58 26.17 -11.08
CA GLY A 164 -4.76 27.33 -11.96
C GLY A 164 -5.87 27.10 -12.99
N ASP A 165 -5.54 27.16 -14.30
CA ASP A 165 -6.46 26.87 -15.41
C ASP A 165 -6.35 25.44 -15.92
N SER A 166 -5.70 24.57 -15.15
CA SER A 166 -5.44 23.16 -15.47
C SER A 166 -5.85 22.26 -14.31
N CYS A 167 -5.86 20.96 -14.54
CA CYS A 167 -5.95 19.93 -13.51
C CYS A 167 -4.69 19.10 -13.49
N ARG A 168 -4.22 18.75 -12.30
CA ARG A 168 -3.31 17.65 -12.09
C ARG A 168 -4.12 16.36 -11.95
N LEU A 169 -3.81 15.38 -12.76
CA LEU A 169 -4.34 14.02 -12.63
C LEU A 169 -3.22 13.10 -12.17
N THR A 170 -3.42 12.47 -11.02
CA THR A 170 -2.54 11.44 -10.50
C THR A 170 -3.24 10.09 -10.57
N VAL A 171 -2.57 9.10 -11.17
CA VAL A 171 -3.02 7.71 -11.16
C VAL A 171 -2.01 6.89 -10.37
N THR A 172 -2.45 6.32 -9.27
CA THR A 172 -1.66 5.38 -8.47
C THR A 172 -2.17 3.97 -8.71
N HIS A 173 -1.30 3.09 -9.17
CA HIS A 173 -1.59 1.66 -9.32
C HIS A 173 -0.76 0.90 -8.30
N ASP A 174 -1.39 0.43 -7.24
CA ASP A 174 -0.76 -0.22 -6.10
C ASP A 174 -1.32 -1.63 -5.84
N GLN A 175 -0.91 -2.25 -4.73
CA GLN A 175 -1.17 -3.65 -4.44
C GLN A 175 -0.64 -4.58 -5.55
N LEU A 176 0.44 -4.17 -6.19
CA LEU A 176 1.18 -4.96 -7.16
C LEU A 176 2.22 -5.81 -6.42
N ARG A 177 2.34 -7.09 -6.75
CA ARG A 177 3.43 -7.90 -6.18
C ARG A 177 4.80 -7.44 -6.68
N GLU A 178 5.84 -7.75 -5.97
CA GLU A 178 7.20 -7.53 -6.44
C GLU A 178 7.46 -8.31 -7.73
N GLY A 179 7.97 -7.62 -8.77
CA GLY A 179 8.16 -8.22 -10.09
C GLY A 179 6.87 -8.48 -10.87
N ALA A 180 5.75 -7.77 -10.55
CA ALA A 180 4.51 -7.86 -11.29
C ALA A 180 4.71 -7.62 -12.79
N ASN A 181 3.90 -8.28 -13.60
CA ASN A 181 3.94 -8.17 -15.06
C ASN A 181 3.72 -6.71 -15.51
N ASP A 182 4.70 -6.17 -16.24
CA ASP A 182 4.68 -4.78 -16.72
C ASP A 182 3.44 -4.45 -17.59
N GLN A 183 2.79 -5.45 -18.18
CA GLN A 183 1.55 -5.25 -18.93
C GLN A 183 0.40 -4.72 -18.07
N LEU A 184 0.43 -4.90 -16.74
CA LEU A 184 -0.59 -4.35 -15.83
C LEU A 184 -0.57 -2.83 -15.79
N PHE A 185 0.60 -2.22 -15.83
CA PHE A 185 0.77 -0.78 -15.62
C PHE A 185 1.49 -0.06 -16.75
N GLY A 186 2.14 -0.78 -17.65
CA GLY A 186 2.92 -0.18 -18.76
C GLY A 186 2.08 0.61 -19.77
N GLY A 187 0.76 0.39 -19.81
CA GLY A 187 -0.17 1.14 -20.66
C GLY A 187 -0.53 2.54 -20.14
N TRP A 188 -0.32 2.85 -18.87
CA TRP A 188 -0.73 4.12 -18.27
C TRP A 188 -0.19 5.38 -18.97
N PRO A 189 1.11 5.46 -19.35
CA PRO A 189 1.61 6.63 -20.04
C PRO A 189 0.89 6.93 -21.37
N MET A 190 0.50 5.89 -22.12
CA MET A 190 -0.24 6.05 -23.36
C MET A 190 -1.70 6.44 -23.10
N ILE A 191 -2.34 5.83 -22.14
CA ILE A 191 -3.72 6.15 -21.70
C ILE A 191 -3.79 7.62 -21.30
N LEU A 192 -2.89 8.06 -20.43
CA LEU A 192 -2.87 9.43 -19.91
C LEU A 192 -2.51 10.47 -20.96
N SER A 193 -1.64 10.14 -21.92
CA SER A 193 -1.29 11.06 -23.03
C SER A 193 -2.42 11.22 -24.04
N GLY A 194 -3.42 10.35 -24.03
CA GLY A 194 -4.60 10.42 -24.89
C GLY A 194 -5.76 11.24 -24.32
N LEU A 195 -5.68 11.63 -23.05
CA LEU A 195 -6.62 12.50 -22.36
C LEU A 195 -6.41 13.96 -22.73
#